data_93130bec14097ab069102d0c11f3d114
#
_entry.id   93130bec14097ab069102d0c11f3d114
#
_cell.length_a   1.000
_cell.length_b   1.000
_cell.length_c   1.000
_cell.angle_alpha   90.00
_cell.angle_beta   90.00
_cell.angle_gamma   90.00
#
_symmetry.space_group_name_H-M   'P 1'
#
loop_
_entity.id
_entity.type
_entity.pdbx_description
1 polymer ?
#
loop_
_entity_poly.entity_id
_entity_poly.type
_entity_poly.pdbx_seq_one_letter_code
_entity_poly.pdbx_strand_id
1 'polypeptide(L)'
;AARVAGLPVLPESRSTGATKKPERPGPGMPRTRIVNHSVRSGQEVYAPEGDLVVLGAVSAGADVVADGNIHVYGALRGRALAGVKGDAEAWIFCQSLEAQLVSIAGRYRVYEQLDSSERDKAAQIHLKEERLIIEHLTR
;
A
#
# COMPACT_ATOMS: atom_id res chain seq x y z
N ALA A 1 20.88 -9.19 32.13
CA ALA A 1 20.13 -9.18 31.92
C ALA A 1 20.20 -9.12 31.71
N ALA A 2 20.94 -9.13 31.48
CA ALA A 2 20.27 -9.14 31.29
C ALA A 2 20.47 -9.17 31.07
N ARG A 3 21.25 -9.20 30.80
CA ARG A 3 20.81 -9.37 30.68
C ARG A 3 20.93 -9.18 30.21
N VAL A 4 21.68 -9.27 30.10
CA VAL A 4 21.05 -9.31 29.83
C VAL A 4 21.19 -9.17 29.47
N ALA A 5 22.06 -9.24 29.29
CA ALA A 5 21.43 -9.18 29.06
C ALA A 5 21.40 -8.99 28.73
N GLY A 6 22.26 -9.15 28.63
CA GLY A 6 21.48 -9.02 28.43
C GLY A 6 21.39 -8.89 28.02
N LEU A 7 21.91 -9.08 27.75
CA LEU A 7 21.14 -9.07 27.57
C LEU A 7 20.84 -8.80 27.63
N PRO A 8 21.12 -8.84 27.32
CA PRO A 8 20.19 -8.79 27.50
C PRO A 8 19.67 -8.76 27.61
N VAL A 9 20.08 -8.59 27.36
CA VAL A 9 18.83 -8.70 27.56
C VAL A 9 18.29 -8.67 27.52
N LEU A 10 18.56 -8.74 27.22
CA LEU A 10 17.40 -8.85 27.34
C LEU A 10 16.85 -8.88 27.68
N PRO A 11 16.88 -8.99 27.44
CA PRO A 11 15.79 -9.18 27.78
C PRO A 11 15.28 -9.28 27.91
N GLU A 12 15.25 -9.34 27.65
CA GLU A 12 14.14 -9.54 27.83
C GLU A 12 13.60 -9.45 27.66
N SER A 13 14.00 -9.54 27.56
CA SER A 13 12.91 -9.60 27.52
C SER A 13 12.43 -9.69 27.56
N ARG A 14 12.49 -9.78 27.49
CA ARG A 14 11.47 -9.79 27.59
C ARG A 14 10.69 -10.00 27.59
N SER A 15 10.80 -10.14 27.40
CA SER A 15 9.64 -10.27 27.27
C SER A 15 8.83 -10.46 27.55
N THR A 16 8.82 -10.50 27.36
CA THR A 16 7.83 -10.50 27.32
C THR A 16 7.01 -10.56 27.36
N GLY A 17 6.93 -10.65 27.26
CA GLY A 17 6.04 -10.70 26.99
C GLY A 17 5.49 -10.48 26.64
N ALA A 18 5.56 -10.70 26.77
CA ALA A 18 4.68 -10.49 26.25
C ALA A 18 4.52 -10.40 25.18
N THR A 19 3.94 -11.13 24.82
CA THR A 19 3.65 -10.71 23.76
C THR A 19 3.14 -9.49 23.78
N LYS A 20 3.56 -8.77 23.28
CA LYS A 20 2.98 -7.60 23.23
C LYS A 20 2.73 -7.24 21.87
N LYS A 21 1.82 -6.41 21.61
CA LYS A 21 1.57 -6.04 20.29
C LYS A 21 2.77 -5.32 19.74
N PRO A 22 2.93 -5.32 18.43
CA PRO A 22 4.09 -4.69 17.85
C PRO A 22 4.16 -3.23 18.21
N GLU A 23 5.37 -2.77 18.39
CA GLU A 23 5.54 -1.39 18.68
C GLU A 23 5.31 -0.53 17.49
N ARG A 24 4.80 0.65 17.71
CA ARG A 24 4.63 1.58 16.63
C ARG A 24 5.96 2.16 16.25
N PRO A 25 6.17 2.47 14.97
CA PRO A 25 7.36 3.21 14.58
C PRO A 25 7.39 4.56 15.27
N GLY A 26 8.56 5.09 15.48
CA GLY A 26 8.72 6.40 16.05
C GLY A 26 8.21 7.48 15.12
N PRO A 27 8.18 8.72 15.61
CA PRO A 27 7.74 9.83 14.75
C PRO A 27 8.59 9.92 13.50
N GLY A 28 7.94 10.13 12.37
CA GLY A 28 8.62 10.23 11.09
C GLY A 28 8.97 8.93 10.44
N MET A 29 8.77 7.81 11.11
CA MET A 29 9.03 6.51 10.50
C MET A 29 7.77 6.01 9.80
N PRO A 30 7.91 5.44 8.61
CA PRO A 30 6.75 4.91 7.90
C PRO A 30 6.20 3.68 8.59
N ARG A 31 4.92 3.50 8.43
CA ARG A 31 4.22 2.32 8.91
C ARG A 31 3.70 1.58 7.70
N THR A 32 3.67 0.27 7.79
CA THR A 32 3.11 -0.55 6.72
C THR A 32 1.94 -1.33 7.28
N ARG A 33 0.81 -1.20 6.61
CA ARG A 33 -0.36 -1.99 6.95
C ARG A 33 -0.47 -3.12 5.95
N ILE A 34 -0.56 -4.35 6.45
CA ILE A 34 -0.65 -5.52 5.58
C ILE A 34 -2.03 -6.13 5.75
N VAL A 35 -2.74 -6.25 4.63
CA VAL A 35 -4.05 -6.89 4.57
C VAL A 35 -3.85 -8.21 3.86
N ASN A 36 -4.06 -9.31 4.58
CA ASN A 36 -3.70 -10.62 4.05
C ASN A 36 -4.90 -11.35 3.43
N HIS A 37 -5.83 -10.58 2.87
CA HIS A 37 -6.97 -11.12 2.16
C HIS A 37 -7.41 -10.11 1.11
N SER A 38 -8.32 -10.53 0.24
CA SER A 38 -8.86 -9.63 -0.76
C SER A 38 -9.77 -8.60 -0.13
N VAL A 39 -9.80 -7.41 -0.71
CA VAL A 39 -10.69 -6.33 -0.27
C VAL A 39 -11.91 -6.37 -1.16
N ARG A 40 -13.08 -6.55 -0.55
CA ARG A 40 -14.29 -6.82 -1.31
C ARG A 40 -15.09 -5.55 -1.51
N SER A 41 -16.01 -5.62 -2.48
CA SER A 41 -16.89 -4.50 -2.80
C SER A 41 -17.54 -3.95 -1.53
N GLY A 42 -17.54 -2.65 -1.40
CA GLY A 42 -18.12 -1.98 -0.23
C GLY A 42 -17.17 -1.83 0.94
N GLN A 43 -15.96 -2.40 0.84
CA GLN A 43 -14.98 -2.27 1.91
C GLN A 43 -13.98 -1.18 1.58
N GLU A 44 -13.46 -0.56 2.62
CA GLU A 44 -12.43 0.45 2.48
C GLU A 44 -11.32 0.15 3.48
N VAL A 45 -10.09 0.23 3.02
CA VAL A 45 -8.92 0.05 3.88
C VAL A 45 -8.04 1.28 3.75
N TYR A 46 -7.65 1.85 4.87
CA TYR A 46 -6.79 3.03 4.89
C TYR A 46 -5.56 2.75 5.74
N ALA A 47 -4.40 3.10 5.21
CA ALA A 47 -3.13 2.97 5.93
C ALA A 47 -2.59 4.37 6.22
N PRO A 48 -2.87 4.89 7.43
CA PRO A 48 -2.37 6.23 7.77
C PRO A 48 -0.87 6.20 8.05
N GLU A 49 -0.20 7.23 7.60
CA GLU A 49 1.22 7.46 7.89
C GLU A 49 2.13 6.37 7.34
N GLY A 50 1.73 5.70 6.27
CA GLY A 50 2.58 4.66 5.73
C GLY A 50 2.00 4.02 4.51
N ASP A 51 2.51 2.81 4.24
CA ASP A 51 2.20 2.07 3.02
C ASP A 51 1.14 1.03 3.29
N LEU A 52 0.44 0.64 2.23
CA LEU A 52 -0.56 -0.41 2.29
C LEU A 52 -0.14 -1.55 1.38
N VAL A 53 -0.17 -2.77 1.92
CA VAL A 53 0.12 -3.97 1.16
C VAL A 53 -1.11 -4.86 1.24
N VAL A 54 -1.68 -5.20 0.09
CA VAL A 54 -2.83 -6.08 0.01
C VAL A 54 -2.38 -7.40 -0.61
N LEU A 55 -2.46 -8.48 0.14
CA LEU A 55 -2.06 -9.79 -0.33
C LEU A 55 -3.28 -10.49 -0.93
N GLY A 56 -3.80 -9.88 -1.99
CA GLY A 56 -4.98 -10.38 -2.66
C GLY A 56 -5.46 -9.35 -3.65
N ALA A 57 -6.68 -9.54 -4.13
CA ALA A 57 -7.26 -8.64 -5.12
C ALA A 57 -8.04 -7.52 -4.42
N VAL A 58 -8.23 -6.42 -5.12
CA VAL A 58 -9.11 -5.34 -4.70
C VAL A 58 -10.29 -5.35 -5.66
N SER A 59 -11.45 -5.74 -5.16
CA SER A 59 -12.63 -5.91 -6.00
C SER A 59 -13.19 -4.59 -6.47
N ALA A 60 -13.94 -4.63 -7.56
CA ALA A 60 -14.68 -3.46 -8.00
C ALA A 60 -15.60 -3.00 -6.86
N GLY A 61 -15.64 -1.70 -6.63
CA GLY A 61 -16.43 -1.15 -5.53
C GLY A 61 -15.71 -1.11 -4.19
N ALA A 62 -14.47 -1.57 -4.14
CA ALA A 62 -13.65 -1.49 -2.93
C ALA A 62 -12.66 -0.34 -3.07
N ASP A 63 -12.27 0.22 -1.93
CA ASP A 63 -11.32 1.33 -1.90
C ASP A 63 -10.11 0.95 -1.06
N VAL A 64 -8.92 1.21 -1.57
CA VAL A 64 -7.70 1.09 -0.78
C VAL A 64 -6.99 2.43 -0.82
N VAL A 65 -6.60 2.90 0.36
CA VAL A 65 -6.12 4.27 0.54
C VAL A 65 -4.89 4.23 1.42
N ALA A 66 -3.88 5.00 1.07
CA ALA A 66 -2.67 5.08 1.90
C ALA A 66 -2.09 6.48 1.84
N ASP A 67 -1.45 6.88 2.92
CA ASP A 67 -0.68 8.12 2.91
C ASP A 67 0.60 7.94 2.10
N GLY A 68 1.11 6.72 2.04
CA GLY A 68 2.30 6.37 1.26
C GLY A 68 1.96 5.53 0.06
N ASN A 69 2.72 4.47 -0.15
CA ASN A 69 2.60 3.60 -1.32
C ASN A 69 1.52 2.55 -1.15
N ILE A 70 1.06 2.00 -2.27
CA ILE A 70 0.11 0.89 -2.25
C ILE A 70 0.67 -0.25 -3.09
N HIS A 71 0.68 -1.46 -2.52
CA HIS A 71 1.12 -2.66 -3.21
C HIS A 71 -0.04 -3.66 -3.21
N VAL A 72 -0.51 -4.04 -4.39
CA VAL A 72 -1.60 -5.00 -4.52
C VAL A 72 -1.06 -6.25 -5.21
N TYR A 73 -1.02 -7.36 -4.48
CA TYR A 73 -0.54 -8.62 -5.04
C TYR A 73 -1.71 -9.39 -5.59
N GLY A 74 -2.34 -8.82 -6.60
CA GLY A 74 -3.49 -9.39 -7.26
C GLY A 74 -4.06 -8.36 -8.21
N ALA A 75 -5.27 -8.62 -8.70
CA ALA A 75 -5.93 -7.68 -9.60
C ALA A 75 -6.44 -6.48 -8.82
N LEU A 76 -6.20 -5.30 -9.35
CA LEU A 76 -6.71 -4.07 -8.77
C LEU A 76 -7.89 -3.64 -9.63
N ARG A 77 -9.11 -3.91 -9.14
CA ARG A 77 -10.33 -3.61 -9.88
C ARG A 77 -11.14 -2.48 -9.25
N GLY A 78 -10.83 -2.12 -8.02
CA GLY A 78 -11.52 -1.05 -7.34
C GLY A 78 -10.79 0.27 -7.51
N ARG A 79 -10.74 1.03 -6.43
CA ARG A 79 -10.06 2.32 -6.45
C ARG A 79 -8.88 2.30 -5.52
N ALA A 80 -7.77 2.87 -5.97
CA ALA A 80 -6.55 2.95 -5.18
C ALA A 80 -6.09 4.39 -5.11
N LEU A 81 -5.94 4.90 -3.90
CA LEU A 81 -5.56 6.29 -3.67
C LEU A 81 -4.31 6.31 -2.78
N ALA A 82 -3.17 6.60 -3.38
CA ALA A 82 -1.89 6.67 -2.68
C ALA A 82 -1.52 8.12 -2.46
N GLY A 83 -0.66 8.34 -1.47
CA GLY A 83 -0.17 9.68 -1.20
C GLY A 83 -1.27 10.67 -0.91
N VAL A 84 -2.32 10.25 -0.20
CA VAL A 84 -3.52 11.07 -0.09
C VAL A 84 -3.32 12.36 0.69
N LYS A 85 -2.23 12.46 1.44
CA LYS A 85 -1.91 13.71 2.14
C LYS A 85 -0.93 14.55 1.35
N GLY A 86 -0.74 14.25 0.08
CA GLY A 86 0.08 15.08 -0.79
C GLY A 86 1.45 14.52 -1.11
N ASP A 87 1.70 13.26 -0.77
CA ASP A 87 2.99 12.64 -1.06
C ASP A 87 3.08 12.32 -2.55
N ALA A 88 3.74 13.20 -3.29
CA ALA A 88 3.85 13.04 -4.74
C ALA A 88 4.87 11.98 -5.14
N GLU A 89 5.58 11.39 -4.17
CA GLU A 89 6.52 10.33 -4.48
C GLU A 89 5.97 8.95 -4.20
N ALA A 90 4.68 8.87 -3.87
CA ALA A 90 4.05 7.59 -3.63
C ALA A 90 3.90 6.82 -4.94
N TRP A 91 3.89 5.50 -4.82
CA TRP A 91 3.74 4.59 -5.95
C TRP A 91 2.57 3.65 -5.69
N ILE A 92 2.01 3.13 -6.76
CA ILE A 92 1.01 2.06 -6.70
C ILE A 92 1.51 0.92 -7.57
N PHE A 93 1.49 -0.30 -7.03
CA PHE A 93 1.89 -1.51 -7.75
C PHE A 93 0.74 -2.50 -7.73
N CYS A 94 0.49 -3.16 -8.85
CA CYS A 94 -0.52 -4.20 -8.90
C CYS A 94 -0.11 -5.26 -9.91
N GLN A 95 -0.72 -6.44 -9.80
CA GLN A 95 -0.42 -7.52 -10.72
C GLN A 95 -1.30 -7.51 -11.94
N SER A 96 -2.44 -6.83 -11.89
CA SER A 96 -3.30 -6.63 -13.05
C SER A 96 -4.07 -5.34 -12.85
N LEU A 97 -3.87 -4.39 -13.75
CA LEU A 97 -4.48 -3.07 -13.62
C LEU A 97 -5.83 -3.07 -14.31
N GLU A 98 -6.87 -3.18 -13.51
CA GLU A 98 -8.26 -3.15 -13.98
C GLU A 98 -9.05 -2.11 -13.20
N ALA A 99 -8.37 -1.10 -12.68
CA ALA A 99 -8.89 -0.22 -11.65
C ALA A 99 -9.96 0.74 -12.18
N GLN A 100 -10.96 0.96 -11.36
CA GLN A 100 -11.94 2.00 -11.63
C GLN A 100 -11.30 3.38 -11.55
N LEU A 101 -10.34 3.52 -10.64
CA LEU A 101 -9.63 4.77 -10.47
C LEU A 101 -8.30 4.52 -9.74
N VAL A 102 -7.25 5.17 -10.20
CA VAL A 102 -5.97 5.21 -9.48
C VAL A 102 -5.61 6.67 -9.27
N SER A 103 -5.11 6.99 -8.09
CA SER A 103 -4.79 8.36 -7.74
C SER A 103 -3.50 8.40 -6.91
N ILE A 104 -2.67 9.41 -7.18
CA ILE A 104 -1.49 9.68 -6.36
C ILE A 104 -1.46 11.18 -6.10
N ALA A 105 -1.47 11.54 -4.82
CA ALA A 105 -1.38 12.92 -4.39
C ALA A 105 -2.41 13.81 -5.11
N GLY A 106 -3.60 13.27 -5.34
CA GLY A 106 -4.69 14.02 -5.97
C GLY A 106 -4.71 13.99 -7.48
N ARG A 107 -3.69 13.44 -8.14
CA ARG A 107 -3.70 13.25 -9.59
C ARG A 107 -4.27 11.88 -9.86
N TYR A 108 -5.20 11.75 -10.81
CA TYR A 108 -5.89 10.48 -10.97
C TYR A 108 -6.14 10.15 -12.44
N ARG A 109 -6.39 8.86 -12.68
CA ARG A 109 -6.84 8.34 -13.95
C ARG A 109 -7.97 7.36 -13.67
N VAL A 110 -9.02 7.40 -14.48
CA VAL A 110 -10.11 6.42 -14.39
C VAL A 110 -9.93 5.38 -15.48
N TYR A 111 -10.67 4.27 -15.35
CA TYR A 111 -10.47 3.13 -16.24
C TYR A 111 -10.60 3.52 -17.72
N GLU A 112 -11.56 4.38 -18.04
CA GLU A 112 -11.78 4.78 -19.43
C GLU A 112 -10.62 5.56 -20.02
N GLN A 113 -9.75 6.10 -19.16
CA GLN A 113 -8.59 6.85 -19.62
C GLN A 113 -7.36 5.97 -19.80
N LEU A 114 -7.45 4.69 -19.46
CA LEU A 114 -6.34 3.76 -19.63
C LEU A 114 -6.39 3.24 -21.06
N ASP A 115 -5.24 3.20 -21.73
CA ASP A 115 -5.24 2.62 -23.08
C ASP A 115 -5.04 1.12 -22.99
N SER A 116 -5.17 0.44 -24.11
CA SER A 116 -5.15 -1.01 -24.12
C SER A 116 -3.80 -1.58 -23.70
N SER A 117 -2.73 -0.80 -23.80
CA SER A 117 -1.42 -1.28 -23.37
C SER A 117 -1.25 -1.20 -21.86
N GLU A 118 -2.13 -0.46 -21.18
CA GLU A 118 -2.05 -0.29 -19.73
C GLU A 118 -2.99 -1.21 -18.98
N ARG A 119 -4.06 -1.68 -19.62
CA ARG A 119 -5.11 -2.46 -18.96
C ARG A 119 -4.70 -3.92 -18.81
N ASP A 120 -5.16 -4.52 -17.70
CA ASP A 120 -5.11 -5.97 -17.50
C ASP A 120 -3.69 -6.50 -17.45
N LYS A 121 -2.74 -5.66 -17.05
CA LYS A 121 -1.34 -6.06 -16.97
C LYS A 121 -0.76 -5.60 -15.67
N ALA A 122 0.32 -6.25 -15.24
CA ALA A 122 1.04 -5.83 -14.07
C ALA A 122 1.59 -4.42 -14.33
N ALA A 123 1.39 -3.54 -13.36
CA ALA A 123 1.69 -2.13 -13.57
C ALA A 123 2.31 -1.52 -12.33
N GLN A 124 3.13 -0.50 -12.57
CA GLN A 124 3.61 0.40 -11.54
C GLN A 124 3.19 1.81 -11.93
N ILE A 125 2.67 2.54 -10.97
CA ILE A 125 2.07 3.83 -11.20
C ILE A 125 2.75 4.85 -10.29
N HIS A 126 3.17 5.97 -10.86
CA HIS A 126 3.82 7.03 -10.09
C HIS A 126 3.62 8.36 -10.79
N LEU A 127 3.98 9.43 -10.11
CA LEU A 127 3.93 10.76 -10.71
C LEU A 127 5.28 11.14 -11.24
N LYS A 128 5.30 11.79 -12.38
CA LYS A 128 6.48 12.38 -12.94
C LYS A 128 6.08 13.73 -13.50
N GLU A 129 6.67 14.80 -12.93
CA GLU A 129 6.34 16.14 -13.34
C GLU A 129 4.84 16.39 -13.23
N GLU A 130 4.24 15.94 -12.13
CA GLU A 130 2.83 16.11 -11.83
C GLU A 130 1.89 15.37 -12.78
N ARG A 131 2.42 14.41 -13.52
CA ARG A 131 1.62 13.56 -14.39
C ARG A 131 1.62 12.15 -13.86
N LEU A 132 0.46 11.51 -13.91
CA LEU A 132 0.36 10.11 -13.50
C LEU A 132 0.88 9.24 -14.64
N ILE A 133 1.93 8.49 -14.36
CA ILE A 133 2.59 7.61 -15.33
C ILE A 133 2.26 6.17 -14.96
N ILE A 134 1.79 5.40 -15.93
CA ILE A 134 1.49 3.99 -15.76
C ILE A 134 2.46 3.22 -16.62
N GLU A 135 3.27 2.37 -16.00
CA GLU A 135 4.27 1.60 -16.70
C GLU A 135 4.04 0.12 -16.48
N HIS A 136 4.38 -0.66 -17.49
CA HIS A 136 4.32 -2.11 -17.39
C HIS A 136 5.33 -2.57 -16.36
N LEU A 137 4.89 -3.40 -15.45
CA LEU A 137 5.79 -3.98 -14.47
C LEU A 137 6.34 -5.25 -15.07
N THR A 138 7.62 -5.22 -15.49
CA THR A 138 8.26 -6.38 -16.09
C THR A 138 9.20 -7.00 -15.09
N ARG A 139 9.46 -8.27 -15.27
CA ARG A 139 10.40 -8.98 -14.41
C ARG A 139 11.73 -9.08 -15.05
#